data_124b5abf4d8182a905c3cea70fb467a4
#
_entry.id   124b5abf4d8182a905c3cea70fb467a4
#
_cell.length_a   1.000
_cell.length_b   1.000
_cell.length_c   1.000
_cell.angle_alpha   90.00
_cell.angle_beta   90.00
_cell.angle_gamma   90.00
#
_symmetry.space_group_name_H-M   'P 1'
#
loop_
_entity.id
_entity.type
_entity.pdbx_description
1 polymer ?
#
loop_
_entity_poly.entity_id
_entity_poly.type
_entity_poly.pdbx_seq_one_letter_code
_entity_poly.pdbx_strand_id
1 'polypeptide(L)'
;MTTGRRIWLTVGVLAVLAAGGYYAWQSSHNGALPEGLASGNGRIEAVEIDVSAKSPGRIKEILVDEGDFVKAGDVLARMDTTQLEAQRRQAEAQLQRARIGVDTANTLIVQREAERTAAAAVVTQRQAELDAAERTLKRSEQLAATNTISQQVLDNDRAAERSSAAAVAAAEAQLAASAAAINAARAQVVDAQAAVDSAQAAIESIVAEIDDATLRSPRDGRVQYRVAEPGEVLGSGGRVLHLVDLGDVYMTFFLPTAQAGRVAIGAEIRLVLDAAPQYVIPAKATFVADVAQFTPRTVETEEERQKLMFRIKAQISPELLRKYIQQVKTGLPGVAYVRIDPDVEWPAALQGTLLQ
;
A
#
# COMPACT_ATOMS: atom_id res chain seq x y z
N MET A 1 -3.36 40.41 -89.85
CA MET A 1 -2.40 39.91 -88.79
C MET A 1 -3.05 39.83 -87.41
N THR A 2 -4.19 39.14 -87.26
CA THR A 2 -4.92 39.14 -85.97
C THR A 2 -5.36 37.73 -85.45
N THR A 3 -5.20 36.73 -86.31
CA THR A 3 -5.64 35.35 -85.91
C THR A 3 -4.61 34.57 -85.05
N GLY A 4 -3.31 34.75 -85.31
CA GLY A 4 -2.25 34.04 -84.54
C GLY A 4 -2.15 34.44 -83.07
N ARG A 5 -2.40 35.69 -82.73
CA ARG A 5 -2.28 36.23 -81.37
C ARG A 5 -3.42 35.73 -80.46
N ARG A 6 -4.61 35.46 -81.02
CA ARG A 6 -5.74 34.87 -80.26
C ARG A 6 -5.52 33.40 -79.95
N ILE A 7 -4.86 32.66 -80.86
CA ILE A 7 -4.57 31.22 -80.61
C ILE A 7 -3.52 31.08 -79.51
N TRP A 8 -2.51 31.90 -79.43
CA TRP A 8 -1.50 31.90 -78.38
C TRP A 8 -2.08 32.29 -77.02
N LEU A 9 -3.05 33.22 -76.98
CA LEU A 9 -3.75 33.59 -75.73
C LEU A 9 -4.66 32.45 -75.24
N THR A 10 -5.35 31.75 -76.12
CA THR A 10 -6.17 30.60 -75.70
C THR A 10 -5.35 29.38 -75.20
N VAL A 11 -4.20 29.15 -75.87
CA VAL A 11 -3.27 28.08 -75.40
C VAL A 11 -2.64 28.46 -74.05
N GLY A 12 -2.30 29.74 -73.84
CA GLY A 12 -1.79 30.21 -72.54
C GLY A 12 -2.81 30.08 -71.41
N VAL A 13 -4.09 30.40 -71.63
CA VAL A 13 -5.16 30.27 -70.67
C VAL A 13 -5.44 28.77 -70.34
N LEU A 14 -5.43 27.90 -71.37
CA LEU A 14 -5.57 26.47 -71.19
C LEU A 14 -4.40 25.87 -70.40
N ALA A 15 -3.18 26.28 -70.58
CA ALA A 15 -2.01 25.84 -69.84
C ALA A 15 -2.06 26.27 -68.36
N VAL A 16 -2.52 27.50 -68.07
CA VAL A 16 -2.71 28.00 -66.72
C VAL A 16 -3.85 27.25 -65.99
N LEU A 17 -4.95 26.97 -66.71
CA LEU A 17 -6.04 26.19 -66.15
C LEU A 17 -5.62 24.69 -65.84
N ALA A 18 -4.85 24.11 -66.76
CA ALA A 18 -4.31 22.75 -66.56
C ALA A 18 -3.28 22.73 -65.45
N ALA A 19 -2.39 23.68 -65.31
CA ALA A 19 -1.44 23.79 -64.20
C ALA A 19 -2.16 24.07 -62.86
N GLY A 20 -3.17 24.95 -62.86
CA GLY A 20 -4.00 25.23 -61.71
C GLY A 20 -4.84 24.01 -61.30
N GLY A 21 -5.41 23.32 -62.26
CA GLY A 21 -6.15 22.06 -62.03
C GLY A 21 -5.24 20.94 -61.52
N TYR A 22 -4.04 20.80 -62.08
CA TYR A 22 -3.04 19.84 -61.58
C TYR A 22 -2.56 20.18 -60.15
N TYR A 23 -2.32 21.45 -59.87
CA TYR A 23 -1.92 21.92 -58.55
C TYR A 23 -3.03 21.73 -57.53
N ALA A 24 -4.29 22.03 -57.88
CA ALA A 24 -5.45 21.80 -57.04
C ALA A 24 -5.71 20.30 -56.82
N TRP A 25 -5.55 19.48 -57.86
CA TRP A 25 -5.64 18.02 -57.74
C TRP A 25 -4.53 17.43 -56.88
N GLN A 26 -3.29 17.86 -57.05
CA GLN A 26 -2.14 17.43 -56.25
C GLN A 26 -2.28 17.89 -54.80
N SER A 27 -2.75 19.12 -54.53
CA SER A 27 -2.98 19.61 -53.16
C SER A 27 -4.14 18.87 -52.45
N SER A 28 -5.17 18.46 -53.21
CA SER A 28 -6.29 17.66 -52.67
C SER A 28 -5.93 16.20 -52.39
N HIS A 29 -4.93 15.63 -53.09
CA HIS A 29 -4.53 14.22 -52.93
C HIS A 29 -3.31 14.03 -52.03
N ASN A 30 -2.53 15.09 -51.77
CA ASN A 30 -1.35 15.00 -50.89
C ASN A 30 -1.67 14.92 -49.40
N GLY A 31 -2.96 14.90 -48.97
CA GLY A 31 -3.36 14.86 -47.59
C GLY A 31 -4.22 13.65 -47.18
N ALA A 32 -4.63 12.83 -48.13
CA ALA A 32 -5.47 11.66 -47.81
C ALA A 32 -4.59 10.46 -47.40
N LEU A 33 -4.76 9.97 -46.18
CA LEU A 33 -4.14 8.72 -45.73
C LEU A 33 -4.71 7.55 -46.58
N PRO A 34 -3.90 6.51 -46.89
CA PRO A 34 -4.39 5.28 -47.49
C PRO A 34 -5.58 4.68 -46.73
N GLU A 35 -6.51 4.08 -47.46
CA GLU A 35 -7.58 3.31 -46.81
C GLU A 35 -6.94 2.22 -45.93
N GLY A 36 -7.38 2.13 -44.65
CA GLY A 36 -6.79 1.21 -43.66
C GLY A 36 -5.85 1.87 -42.65
N LEU A 37 -5.54 3.15 -42.83
CA LEU A 37 -4.87 4.01 -41.85
C LEU A 37 -5.83 5.09 -41.35
N ALA A 38 -5.75 5.37 -40.02
CA ALA A 38 -6.44 6.52 -39.45
C ALA A 38 -5.46 7.41 -38.70
N SER A 39 -5.77 8.68 -38.57
CA SER A 39 -4.99 9.60 -37.75
C SER A 39 -5.88 10.42 -36.84
N GLY A 40 -5.33 10.75 -35.67
CA GLY A 40 -5.98 11.62 -34.71
C GLY A 40 -4.96 12.49 -34.00
N ASN A 41 -5.35 13.73 -33.72
CA ASN A 41 -4.55 14.62 -32.91
C ASN A 41 -4.62 14.18 -31.45
N GLY A 42 -3.48 14.26 -30.77
CA GLY A 42 -3.36 13.85 -29.38
C GLY A 42 -2.30 14.61 -28.63
N ARG A 43 -2.15 14.24 -27.37
CA ARG A 43 -1.14 14.80 -26.47
C ARG A 43 -0.44 13.67 -25.74
N ILE A 44 0.86 13.82 -25.56
CA ILE A 44 1.65 12.93 -24.72
C ILE A 44 1.28 13.17 -23.26
N GLU A 45 0.89 12.10 -22.59
CA GLU A 45 0.54 12.05 -21.18
C GLU A 45 1.40 11.00 -20.48
N ALA A 46 1.56 11.12 -19.18
CA ALA A 46 2.17 10.11 -18.35
C ALA A 46 1.35 9.93 -17.08
N VAL A 47 1.63 8.88 -16.32
CA VAL A 47 0.96 8.67 -15.03
C VAL A 47 1.46 9.71 -14.05
N GLU A 48 0.53 10.48 -13.53
CA GLU A 48 0.78 11.49 -12.50
C GLU A 48 0.59 10.88 -11.11
N ILE A 49 1.47 11.25 -10.18
CA ILE A 49 1.50 10.72 -8.82
C ILE A 49 1.60 11.89 -7.84
N ASP A 50 0.59 12.04 -7.01
CA ASP A 50 0.63 13.00 -5.91
C ASP A 50 1.27 12.36 -4.67
N VAL A 51 2.36 12.94 -4.19
CA VAL A 51 2.96 12.59 -2.90
C VAL A 51 2.33 13.48 -1.84
N SER A 52 1.55 12.85 -0.95
CA SER A 52 0.72 13.53 0.04
C SER A 52 1.07 13.10 1.46
N ALA A 53 0.92 14.01 2.42
CA ALA A 53 1.05 13.72 3.84
C ALA A 53 -0.12 12.85 4.32
N LYS A 54 0.16 11.70 4.91
CA LYS A 54 -0.86 10.80 5.47
C LYS A 54 -1.46 11.37 6.75
N SER A 55 -0.60 11.92 7.62
CA SER A 55 -1.00 12.56 8.87
C SER A 55 -0.79 14.08 8.81
N PRO A 56 -1.60 14.87 9.53
CA PRO A 56 -1.42 16.31 9.55
C PRO A 56 -0.13 16.68 10.29
N GLY A 57 0.55 17.72 9.79
CA GLY A 57 1.79 18.17 10.40
C GLY A 57 2.44 19.31 9.63
N ARG A 58 3.59 19.77 10.15
CA ARG A 58 4.42 20.79 9.49
C ARG A 58 5.47 20.08 8.64
N ILE A 59 5.73 20.59 7.45
CA ILE A 59 6.87 20.16 6.63
C ILE A 59 8.16 20.69 7.27
N LYS A 60 9.09 19.79 7.60
CA LYS A 60 10.41 20.12 8.11
C LYS A 60 11.35 20.50 6.98
N GLU A 61 11.41 19.66 5.96
CA GLU A 61 12.30 19.84 4.81
C GLU A 61 11.77 19.08 3.58
N ILE A 62 12.10 19.60 2.40
CA ILE A 62 11.91 18.94 1.11
C ILE A 62 13.30 18.75 0.51
N LEU A 63 13.63 17.52 0.10
CA LEU A 63 14.98 17.08 -0.25
C LEU A 63 15.21 17.02 -1.76
N VAL A 64 14.19 17.34 -2.57
CA VAL A 64 14.24 17.29 -4.03
C VAL A 64 13.72 18.58 -4.62
N ASP A 65 14.23 18.92 -5.80
CA ASP A 65 13.83 20.09 -6.57
C ASP A 65 13.02 19.70 -7.80
N GLU A 66 12.33 20.69 -8.39
CA GLU A 66 11.58 20.51 -9.63
C GLU A 66 12.52 20.10 -10.78
N GLY A 67 12.15 19.05 -11.47
CA GLY A 67 12.95 18.46 -12.54
C GLY A 67 13.83 17.28 -12.12
N ASP A 68 14.02 17.06 -10.82
CA ASP A 68 14.84 15.95 -10.31
C ASP A 68 14.24 14.59 -10.65
N PHE A 69 15.11 13.64 -10.98
CA PHE A 69 14.73 12.23 -11.13
C PHE A 69 14.85 11.52 -9.78
N VAL A 70 13.80 10.81 -9.42
CA VAL A 70 13.70 10.05 -8.17
C VAL A 70 13.37 8.60 -8.44
N LYS A 71 13.85 7.71 -7.58
CA LYS A 71 13.57 6.28 -7.62
C LYS A 71 12.53 5.90 -6.57
N ALA A 72 11.86 4.78 -6.80
CA ALA A 72 10.99 4.18 -5.79
C ALA A 72 11.74 3.98 -4.46
N GLY A 73 11.16 4.49 -3.37
CA GLY A 73 11.74 4.47 -2.03
C GLY A 73 12.61 5.67 -1.66
N ASP A 74 13.02 6.52 -2.60
CA ASP A 74 13.77 7.74 -2.30
C ASP A 74 12.97 8.66 -1.37
N VAL A 75 13.65 9.25 -0.39
CA VAL A 75 13.05 10.22 0.53
C VAL A 75 12.92 11.57 -0.16
N LEU A 76 11.70 12.04 -0.28
CA LEU A 76 11.37 13.29 -0.97
C LEU A 76 11.18 14.46 -0.02
N ALA A 77 10.51 14.21 1.11
CA ALA A 77 10.25 15.22 2.12
C ALA A 77 10.14 14.57 3.50
N ARG A 78 10.34 15.37 4.54
CA ARG A 78 10.16 14.97 5.93
C ARG A 78 9.26 15.94 6.65
N MET A 79 8.31 15.40 7.40
CA MET A 79 7.48 16.14 8.33
C MET A 79 8.21 16.34 9.66
N ASP A 80 7.77 17.29 10.46
CA ASP A 80 8.26 17.49 11.83
C ASP A 80 7.73 16.40 12.76
N THR A 81 8.61 15.55 13.25
CA THR A 81 8.32 14.40 14.13
C THR A 81 8.57 14.68 15.60
N THR A 82 8.92 15.91 15.98
CA THR A 82 9.32 16.26 17.36
C THR A 82 8.29 15.83 18.40
N GLN A 83 7.00 16.04 18.13
CA GLN A 83 5.93 15.62 19.02
C GLN A 83 5.78 14.11 19.08
N LEU A 84 5.85 13.41 17.93
CA LEU A 84 5.76 11.95 17.85
C LEU A 84 6.93 11.28 18.57
N GLU A 85 8.14 11.82 18.46
CA GLU A 85 9.30 11.33 19.20
C GLU A 85 9.16 11.51 20.73
N ALA A 86 8.53 12.61 21.17
CA ALA A 86 8.21 12.79 22.59
C ALA A 86 7.16 11.78 23.07
N GLN A 87 6.13 11.51 22.26
CA GLN A 87 5.12 10.48 22.54
C GLN A 87 5.74 9.07 22.59
N ARG A 88 6.68 8.76 21.67
CA ARG A 88 7.41 7.49 21.68
C ARG A 88 8.18 7.30 22.99
N ARG A 89 8.94 8.30 23.44
CA ARG A 89 9.64 8.24 24.74
C ARG A 89 8.69 8.05 25.92
N GLN A 90 7.51 8.66 25.88
CA GLN A 90 6.48 8.46 26.91
C GLN A 90 5.94 7.02 26.89
N ALA A 91 5.67 6.45 25.74
CA ALA A 91 5.22 5.06 25.57
C ALA A 91 6.32 4.05 25.99
N GLU A 92 7.58 4.33 25.67
CA GLU A 92 8.73 3.53 26.12
C GLU A 92 8.84 3.51 27.66
N ALA A 93 8.58 4.63 28.32
CA ALA A 93 8.54 4.68 29.79
C ALA A 93 7.34 3.89 30.36
N GLN A 94 6.19 3.84 29.65
CA GLN A 94 5.05 3.00 30.05
C GLN A 94 5.36 1.51 29.87
N LEU A 95 6.02 1.13 28.78
CA LEU A 95 6.50 -0.24 28.58
C LEU A 95 7.43 -0.68 29.69
N GLN A 96 8.36 0.19 30.11
CA GLN A 96 9.26 -0.11 31.20
C GLN A 96 8.52 -0.32 32.55
N ARG A 97 7.48 0.47 32.83
CA ARG A 97 6.61 0.25 34.00
C ARG A 97 5.88 -1.09 33.92
N ALA A 98 5.35 -1.45 32.75
CA ALA A 98 4.66 -2.73 32.56
C ALA A 98 5.60 -3.92 32.79
N ARG A 99 6.86 -3.85 32.34
CA ARG A 99 7.89 -4.87 32.60
C ARG A 99 8.18 -5.03 34.08
N ILE A 100 8.31 -3.93 34.81
CA ILE A 100 8.46 -3.97 36.28
C ILE A 100 7.23 -4.63 36.92
N GLY A 101 6.03 -4.43 36.37
CA GLY A 101 4.82 -5.11 36.82
C GLY A 101 4.93 -6.63 36.70
N VAL A 102 5.47 -7.15 35.58
CA VAL A 102 5.72 -8.60 35.39
C VAL A 102 6.72 -9.12 36.44
N ASP A 103 7.81 -8.38 36.66
CA ASP A 103 8.81 -8.78 37.69
C ASP A 103 8.20 -8.83 39.11
N THR A 104 7.33 -7.85 39.40
CA THR A 104 6.61 -7.80 40.67
C THR A 104 5.65 -9.02 40.83
N ALA A 105 4.89 -9.35 39.78
CA ALA A 105 4.01 -10.49 39.76
C ALA A 105 4.76 -11.84 39.88
N ASN A 106 5.93 -11.95 39.23
CA ASN A 106 6.80 -13.12 39.38
C ASN A 106 7.34 -13.26 40.83
N THR A 107 7.71 -12.13 41.45
CA THR A 107 8.15 -12.14 42.85
C THR A 107 7.03 -12.65 43.77
N LEU A 108 5.77 -12.29 43.49
CA LEU A 108 4.61 -12.80 44.24
C LEU A 108 4.45 -14.33 44.11
N ILE A 109 4.72 -14.91 42.94
CA ILE A 109 4.71 -16.38 42.77
C ILE A 109 5.74 -17.01 43.70
N VAL A 110 6.97 -16.51 43.74
CA VAL A 110 8.03 -17.01 44.61
C VAL A 110 7.60 -16.96 46.07
N GLN A 111 6.98 -15.85 46.49
CA GLN A 111 6.43 -15.75 47.85
C GLN A 111 5.36 -16.82 48.12
N ARG A 112 4.38 -17.04 47.24
CA ARG A 112 3.32 -18.03 47.38
C ARG A 112 3.86 -19.46 47.36
N GLU A 113 4.90 -19.76 46.62
CA GLU A 113 5.59 -21.05 46.63
C GLU A 113 6.29 -21.32 47.95
N ALA A 114 6.89 -20.32 48.57
CA ALA A 114 7.44 -20.43 49.92
C ALA A 114 6.36 -20.70 50.97
N GLU A 115 5.21 -19.99 50.90
CA GLU A 115 4.04 -20.23 51.77
C GLU A 115 3.48 -21.65 51.60
N ARG A 116 3.38 -22.17 50.38
CA ARG A 116 2.98 -23.56 50.10
C ARG A 116 3.97 -24.57 50.72
N THR A 117 5.26 -24.30 50.60
CA THR A 117 6.31 -25.14 51.19
C THR A 117 6.18 -25.21 52.72
N ALA A 118 5.93 -24.07 53.36
CA ALA A 118 5.65 -24.02 54.80
C ALA A 118 4.38 -24.82 55.20
N ALA A 119 3.28 -24.66 54.40
CA ALA A 119 2.06 -25.44 54.64
C ALA A 119 2.30 -26.95 54.46
N ALA A 120 3.10 -27.38 53.48
CA ALA A 120 3.47 -28.79 53.31
C ALA A 120 4.26 -29.35 54.50
N ALA A 121 5.15 -28.55 55.09
CA ALA A 121 5.86 -28.97 56.32
C ALA A 121 4.92 -29.16 57.50
N VAL A 122 3.88 -28.31 57.63
CA VAL A 122 2.83 -28.49 58.68
C VAL A 122 2.04 -29.79 58.45
N VAL A 123 1.68 -30.13 57.19
CA VAL A 123 1.04 -31.44 56.90
C VAL A 123 1.92 -32.59 57.38
N THR A 124 3.22 -32.53 57.03
CA THR A 124 4.17 -33.61 57.51
C THR A 124 4.25 -33.72 59.01
N GLN A 125 4.25 -32.56 59.70
CA GLN A 125 4.23 -32.57 61.18
C GLN A 125 2.93 -33.23 61.72
N ARG A 126 1.76 -32.81 61.19
CA ARG A 126 0.46 -33.37 61.65
C ARG A 126 0.32 -34.88 61.37
N GLN A 127 0.89 -35.29 60.22
CA GLN A 127 0.92 -36.73 59.88
C GLN A 127 1.74 -37.52 60.85
N ALA A 128 2.89 -37.05 61.33
CA ALA A 128 3.70 -37.70 62.33
C ALA A 128 2.99 -37.77 63.72
N GLU A 129 2.22 -36.70 64.05
CA GLU A 129 1.38 -36.68 65.25
C GLU A 129 0.25 -37.71 65.15
N LEU A 130 -0.42 -37.84 64.00
CA LEU A 130 -1.45 -38.88 63.75
C LEU A 130 -0.86 -40.28 63.85
N ASP A 131 0.27 -40.57 63.22
CA ASP A 131 0.97 -41.83 63.26
C ASP A 131 1.30 -42.25 64.75
N ALA A 132 1.67 -41.28 65.60
CA ALA A 132 1.93 -41.55 67.02
C ALA A 132 0.63 -41.89 67.79
N ALA A 133 -0.46 -41.16 67.51
CA ALA A 133 -1.77 -41.40 68.11
C ALA A 133 -2.34 -42.77 67.70
N GLU A 134 -2.23 -43.15 66.42
CA GLU A 134 -2.64 -44.44 65.88
C GLU A 134 -1.89 -45.60 66.56
N ARG A 135 -0.56 -45.51 66.72
CA ARG A 135 0.26 -46.50 67.39
C ARG A 135 -0.17 -46.63 68.86
N THR A 136 -0.51 -45.53 69.53
CA THR A 136 -0.96 -45.53 70.93
C THR A 136 -2.33 -46.21 71.06
N LEU A 137 -3.29 -45.80 70.17
CA LEU A 137 -4.62 -46.40 70.11
C LEU A 137 -4.55 -47.91 69.88
N LYS A 138 -3.78 -48.38 68.89
CA LYS A 138 -3.59 -49.79 68.58
C LYS A 138 -3.09 -50.60 69.81
N ARG A 139 -2.15 -50.02 70.55
CA ARG A 139 -1.63 -50.63 71.78
C ARG A 139 -2.71 -50.68 72.88
N SER A 140 -3.46 -49.59 73.07
CA SER A 140 -4.55 -49.55 74.08
C SER A 140 -5.69 -50.50 73.73
N GLU A 141 -6.02 -50.67 72.44
CA GLU A 141 -7.01 -51.70 72.06
C GLU A 141 -6.57 -53.13 72.42
N GLN A 142 -5.29 -53.43 72.20
CA GLN A 142 -4.72 -54.73 72.60
C GLN A 142 -4.75 -54.93 74.08
N LEU A 143 -4.43 -53.92 74.89
CA LEU A 143 -4.43 -54.02 76.39
C LEU A 143 -5.85 -54.05 76.96
N ALA A 144 -6.80 -53.32 76.31
CA ALA A 144 -8.21 -53.39 76.73
C ALA A 144 -8.83 -54.75 76.46
N ALA A 145 -8.47 -55.44 75.39
CA ALA A 145 -8.91 -56.81 75.09
C ALA A 145 -8.48 -57.80 76.16
N THR A 146 -7.41 -57.54 76.94
CA THR A 146 -6.91 -58.35 78.08
C THR A 146 -7.34 -57.78 79.44
N ASN A 147 -8.25 -56.78 79.46
CA ASN A 147 -8.69 -56.04 80.64
C ASN A 147 -7.54 -55.40 81.47
N THR A 148 -6.45 -55.04 80.84
CA THR A 148 -5.27 -54.45 81.48
C THR A 148 -5.41 -52.92 81.64
N ILE A 149 -6.26 -52.26 80.88
CA ILE A 149 -6.57 -50.80 80.96
C ILE A 149 -8.07 -50.56 81.11
N SER A 150 -8.46 -49.39 81.59
CA SER A 150 -9.86 -49.00 81.70
C SER A 150 -10.44 -48.57 80.34
N GLN A 151 -11.76 -48.74 80.21
CA GLN A 151 -12.51 -48.25 79.02
C GLN A 151 -12.32 -46.76 78.82
N GLN A 152 -12.22 -45.98 79.88
CA GLN A 152 -11.99 -44.54 79.82
C GLN A 152 -10.66 -44.21 79.12
N VAL A 153 -9.58 -44.95 79.32
CA VAL A 153 -8.29 -44.76 78.67
C VAL A 153 -8.42 -45.05 77.18
N LEU A 154 -9.08 -46.14 76.80
CA LEU A 154 -9.32 -46.49 75.41
C LEU A 154 -10.15 -45.42 74.72
N ASP A 155 -11.20 -44.89 75.31
CA ASP A 155 -12.05 -43.85 74.74
C ASP A 155 -11.29 -42.52 74.60
N ASN A 156 -10.36 -42.17 75.50
CA ASN A 156 -9.48 -41.03 75.40
C ASN A 156 -8.51 -41.18 74.21
N ASP A 157 -7.92 -42.38 74.06
CA ASP A 157 -6.98 -42.62 72.96
C ASP A 157 -7.69 -42.61 71.58
N ARG A 158 -8.94 -43.11 71.53
CA ARG A 158 -9.79 -42.96 70.32
C ARG A 158 -10.12 -41.49 70.00
N ALA A 159 -10.40 -40.70 71.01
CA ALA A 159 -10.66 -39.28 70.83
C ALA A 159 -9.39 -38.53 70.35
N ALA A 160 -8.22 -38.91 70.91
CA ALA A 160 -6.93 -38.32 70.48
C ALA A 160 -6.58 -38.62 68.98
N GLU A 161 -6.80 -39.93 68.61
CA GLU A 161 -6.58 -40.32 67.19
C GLU A 161 -7.51 -39.52 66.27
N ARG A 162 -8.82 -39.47 66.55
CA ARG A 162 -9.78 -38.68 65.71
C ARG A 162 -9.42 -37.22 65.67
N SER A 163 -8.96 -36.61 66.75
CA SER A 163 -8.51 -35.25 66.82
C SER A 163 -7.28 -35.02 65.95
N SER A 164 -6.30 -35.92 65.93
CA SER A 164 -5.11 -35.85 65.10
C SER A 164 -5.45 -36.05 63.64
N ALA A 165 -6.37 -36.95 63.28
CA ALA A 165 -6.86 -37.15 61.94
C ALA A 165 -7.55 -35.85 61.36
N ALA A 166 -8.39 -35.24 62.22
CA ALA A 166 -9.02 -33.96 61.87
C ALA A 166 -7.97 -32.84 61.70
N ALA A 167 -6.89 -32.82 62.46
CA ALA A 167 -5.80 -31.83 62.29
C ALA A 167 -5.01 -32.04 61.02
N VAL A 168 -4.79 -33.28 60.54
CA VAL A 168 -4.21 -33.58 59.24
C VAL A 168 -5.11 -33.05 58.14
N ALA A 169 -6.41 -33.36 58.14
CA ALA A 169 -7.36 -32.89 57.14
C ALA A 169 -7.41 -31.37 57.09
N ALA A 170 -7.33 -30.65 58.17
CA ALA A 170 -7.26 -29.20 58.24
C ALA A 170 -5.96 -28.66 57.61
N ALA A 171 -4.81 -29.31 57.88
CA ALA A 171 -3.52 -28.94 57.30
C ALA A 171 -3.47 -29.18 55.79
N GLU A 172 -4.05 -30.29 55.31
CA GLU A 172 -4.19 -30.57 53.86
C GLU A 172 -5.08 -29.55 53.16
N ALA A 173 -6.20 -29.14 53.76
CA ALA A 173 -7.04 -28.10 53.25
C ALA A 173 -6.28 -26.75 53.12
N GLN A 174 -5.43 -26.41 54.11
CA GLN A 174 -4.59 -25.23 54.07
C GLN A 174 -3.51 -25.33 52.97
N LEU A 175 -2.92 -26.51 52.76
CA LEU A 175 -1.99 -26.76 51.65
C LEU A 175 -2.69 -26.57 50.28
N ALA A 176 -3.90 -27.08 50.12
CA ALA A 176 -4.70 -26.90 48.90
C ALA A 176 -5.03 -25.43 48.67
N ALA A 177 -5.37 -24.67 49.71
CA ALA A 177 -5.59 -23.22 49.61
C ALA A 177 -4.33 -22.48 49.17
N SER A 178 -3.14 -22.87 49.68
CA SER A 178 -1.86 -22.29 49.23
C SER A 178 -1.56 -22.58 47.74
N ALA A 179 -1.90 -23.78 47.26
CA ALA A 179 -1.76 -24.14 45.86
C ALA A 179 -2.70 -23.30 44.96
N ALA A 180 -3.93 -23.05 45.40
CA ALA A 180 -4.85 -22.17 44.70
C ALA A 180 -4.33 -20.73 44.65
N ALA A 181 -3.69 -20.23 45.71
CA ALA A 181 -3.07 -18.90 45.75
C ALA A 181 -1.92 -18.75 44.74
N ILE A 182 -1.14 -19.81 44.48
CA ILE A 182 -0.11 -19.81 43.42
C ILE A 182 -0.76 -19.66 42.04
N ASN A 183 -1.86 -20.35 41.76
CA ASN A 183 -2.56 -20.25 40.49
C ASN A 183 -3.12 -18.82 40.27
N ALA A 184 -3.64 -18.20 41.35
CA ALA A 184 -4.07 -16.79 41.28
C ALA A 184 -2.88 -15.82 40.99
N ALA A 185 -1.72 -16.05 41.62
CA ALA A 185 -0.52 -15.26 41.32
C ALA A 185 -0.01 -15.47 39.88
N ARG A 186 -0.10 -16.68 39.34
CA ARG A 186 0.23 -16.95 37.94
C ARG A 186 -0.71 -16.22 36.97
N ALA A 187 -2.00 -16.17 37.29
CA ALA A 187 -2.94 -15.38 36.49
C ALA A 187 -2.56 -13.88 36.48
N GLN A 188 -2.05 -13.34 37.60
CA GLN A 188 -1.56 -11.98 37.67
C GLN A 188 -0.31 -11.72 36.75
N VAL A 189 0.55 -12.74 36.59
CA VAL A 189 1.68 -12.62 35.62
C VAL A 189 1.16 -12.53 34.19
N VAL A 190 0.13 -13.32 33.85
CA VAL A 190 -0.49 -13.27 32.52
C VAL A 190 -1.11 -11.88 32.25
N ASP A 191 -1.80 -11.31 33.25
CA ASP A 191 -2.37 -9.97 33.16
C ASP A 191 -1.28 -8.91 33.00
N ALA A 192 -0.21 -8.99 33.80
CA ALA A 192 0.94 -8.09 33.69
C ALA A 192 1.65 -8.21 32.33
N GLN A 193 1.74 -9.42 31.75
CA GLN A 193 2.30 -9.65 30.42
C GLN A 193 1.42 -9.00 29.34
N ALA A 194 0.10 -9.10 29.44
CA ALA A 194 -0.82 -8.43 28.53
C ALA A 194 -0.66 -6.89 28.55
N ALA A 195 -0.34 -6.32 29.72
CA ALA A 195 -0.01 -4.91 29.83
C ALA A 195 1.29 -4.54 29.09
N VAL A 196 2.31 -5.43 29.11
CA VAL A 196 3.54 -5.26 28.32
C VAL A 196 3.23 -5.27 26.82
N ASP A 197 2.44 -6.24 26.38
CA ASP A 197 2.09 -6.39 24.95
C ASP A 197 1.28 -5.18 24.46
N SER A 198 0.37 -4.66 25.29
CA SER A 198 -0.38 -3.44 24.99
C SER A 198 0.51 -2.21 24.88
N ALA A 199 1.48 -2.05 25.82
CA ALA A 199 2.43 -0.93 25.78
C ALA A 199 3.37 -1.03 24.56
N GLN A 200 3.76 -2.23 24.18
CA GLN A 200 4.57 -2.49 22.99
C GLN A 200 3.82 -2.11 21.71
N ALA A 201 2.56 -2.50 21.58
CA ALA A 201 1.70 -2.15 20.44
C ALA A 201 1.51 -0.62 20.31
N ALA A 202 1.43 0.08 21.44
CA ALA A 202 1.35 1.55 21.43
C ALA A 202 2.64 2.19 20.86
N ILE A 203 3.81 1.65 21.17
CA ILE A 203 5.09 2.11 20.60
C ILE A 203 5.11 1.84 19.09
N GLU A 204 4.71 0.65 18.66
CA GLU A 204 4.68 0.28 17.23
C GLU A 204 3.76 1.20 16.42
N SER A 205 2.62 1.59 16.98
CA SER A 205 1.74 2.58 16.35
C SER A 205 2.43 3.92 16.14
N ILE A 206 3.13 4.43 17.17
CA ILE A 206 3.84 5.72 17.08
C ILE A 206 5.02 5.63 16.10
N VAL A 207 5.74 4.52 16.08
CA VAL A 207 6.83 4.29 15.13
C VAL A 207 6.32 4.27 13.68
N ALA A 208 5.17 3.65 13.43
CA ALA A 208 4.53 3.69 12.11
C ALA A 208 4.13 5.13 11.71
N GLU A 209 3.62 5.95 12.64
CA GLU A 209 3.31 7.35 12.37
C GLU A 209 4.58 8.18 12.07
N ILE A 210 5.70 7.89 12.74
CA ILE A 210 7.00 8.52 12.46
C ILE A 210 7.52 8.13 11.09
N ASP A 211 7.37 6.87 10.67
CA ASP A 211 7.77 6.42 9.33
C ASP A 211 6.87 7.05 8.26
N ASP A 212 5.57 7.12 8.47
CA ASP A 212 4.61 7.81 7.60
C ASP A 212 4.91 9.33 7.46
N ALA A 213 5.60 9.93 8.44
CA ALA A 213 6.06 11.32 8.36
C ALA A 213 7.26 11.51 7.41
N THR A 214 7.86 10.42 6.93
CA THR A 214 8.91 10.43 5.89
C THR A 214 8.28 10.11 4.55
N LEU A 215 8.05 11.12 3.73
CA LEU A 215 7.42 10.98 2.41
C LEU A 215 8.43 10.41 1.41
N ARG A 216 8.09 9.28 0.83
CA ARG A 216 8.93 8.56 -0.15
C ARG A 216 8.25 8.47 -1.49
N SER A 217 9.05 8.37 -2.56
CA SER A 217 8.52 8.10 -3.88
C SER A 217 7.96 6.68 -3.96
N PRO A 218 6.70 6.48 -4.41
CA PRO A 218 6.15 5.15 -4.62
C PRO A 218 6.68 4.46 -5.89
N ARG A 219 7.23 5.23 -6.83
CA ARG A 219 7.73 4.75 -8.15
C ARG A 219 8.90 5.60 -8.62
N ASP A 220 9.59 5.09 -9.64
CA ASP A 220 10.56 5.88 -10.40
C ASP A 220 9.83 6.99 -11.16
N GLY A 221 10.36 8.20 -11.15
CA GLY A 221 9.72 9.32 -11.82
C GLY A 221 10.54 10.58 -11.79
N ARG A 222 9.93 11.66 -12.25
CA ARG A 222 10.51 13.00 -12.18
C ARG A 222 9.58 13.93 -11.41
N VAL A 223 10.16 14.75 -10.54
CA VAL A 223 9.43 15.81 -9.83
C VAL A 223 8.96 16.84 -10.85
N GLN A 224 7.65 17.01 -10.97
CA GLN A 224 7.05 17.95 -11.90
C GLN A 224 7.01 19.37 -11.32
N TYR A 225 6.48 19.46 -10.10
CA TYR A 225 6.43 20.71 -9.32
C TYR A 225 6.24 20.41 -7.83
N ARG A 226 6.62 21.38 -7.02
CA ARG A 226 6.36 21.38 -5.57
C ARG A 226 5.02 22.07 -5.30
N VAL A 227 4.18 21.42 -4.50
CA VAL A 227 2.85 21.96 -4.12
C VAL A 227 2.93 22.72 -2.80
N ALA A 228 3.83 22.30 -1.93
CA ALA A 228 3.99 22.86 -0.59
C ALA A 228 5.45 23.20 -0.30
N GLU A 229 5.69 24.08 0.67
CA GLU A 229 7.01 24.59 1.03
C GLU A 229 7.42 24.19 2.46
N PRO A 230 8.74 24.11 2.75
CA PRO A 230 9.23 23.87 4.11
C PRO A 230 8.66 24.90 5.11
N GLY A 231 8.20 24.42 6.26
CA GLY A 231 7.55 25.24 7.30
C GLY A 231 6.04 25.33 7.18
N GLU A 232 5.45 24.93 6.05
CA GLU A 232 4.01 24.90 5.85
C GLU A 232 3.35 23.79 6.68
N VAL A 233 2.11 24.02 7.11
CA VAL A 233 1.29 23.05 7.87
C VAL A 233 0.26 22.46 6.94
N LEU A 234 0.27 21.15 6.81
CA LEU A 234 -0.66 20.41 5.97
C LEU A 234 -1.65 19.60 6.80
N GLY A 235 -2.87 19.47 6.28
CA GLY A 235 -3.85 18.50 6.77
C GLY A 235 -3.56 17.09 6.23
N SER A 236 -4.27 16.10 6.74
CA SER A 236 -4.23 14.74 6.18
C SER A 236 -4.67 14.76 4.71
N GLY A 237 -3.90 14.09 3.84
CA GLY A 237 -4.08 14.11 2.39
C GLY A 237 -3.55 15.37 1.69
N GLY A 238 -2.91 16.30 2.43
CA GLY A 238 -2.27 17.47 1.85
C GLY A 238 -1.13 17.08 0.91
N ARG A 239 -1.17 17.59 -0.34
CA ARG A 239 -0.15 17.30 -1.35
C ARG A 239 1.13 18.08 -1.08
N VAL A 240 2.26 17.42 -1.21
CA VAL A 240 3.60 18.01 -1.03
C VAL A 240 4.31 18.16 -2.37
N LEU A 241 4.29 17.10 -3.17
CA LEU A 241 4.97 17.03 -4.46
C LEU A 241 4.08 16.36 -5.50
N HIS A 242 4.27 16.77 -6.73
CA HIS A 242 3.67 16.13 -7.90
C HIS A 242 4.77 15.47 -8.73
N LEU A 243 4.66 14.15 -8.93
CA LEU A 243 5.59 13.34 -9.68
C LEU A 243 4.95 12.88 -10.99
N VAL A 244 5.79 12.64 -11.97
CA VAL A 244 5.40 12.05 -13.27
C VAL A 244 6.22 10.79 -13.50
N ASP A 245 5.54 9.65 -13.69
CA ASP A 245 6.17 8.39 -14.06
C ASP A 245 6.51 8.41 -15.55
N LEU A 246 7.78 8.67 -15.86
CA LEU A 246 8.27 8.69 -17.25
C LEU A 246 8.52 7.28 -17.82
N GLY A 247 8.33 6.23 -17.04
CA GLY A 247 8.35 4.84 -17.49
C GLY A 247 7.01 4.37 -18.06
N ASP A 248 5.93 5.13 -17.83
CA ASP A 248 4.57 4.84 -18.29
C ASP A 248 3.98 6.05 -19.02
N VAL A 249 4.41 6.22 -20.26
CA VAL A 249 4.03 7.35 -21.13
C VAL A 249 3.20 6.87 -22.30
N TYR A 250 2.12 7.56 -22.57
CA TYR A 250 1.20 7.26 -23.66
C TYR A 250 0.70 8.53 -24.34
N MET A 251 0.17 8.38 -25.55
CA MET A 251 -0.57 9.45 -26.20
C MET A 251 -2.07 9.16 -26.12
N THR A 252 -2.83 10.11 -25.61
CA THR A 252 -4.28 10.11 -25.74
C THR A 252 -4.67 10.85 -27.01
N PHE A 253 -5.41 10.20 -27.89
CA PHE A 253 -5.93 10.78 -29.13
C PHE A 253 -7.36 10.32 -29.41
N PHE A 254 -8.02 10.96 -30.37
CA PHE A 254 -9.43 10.75 -30.64
C PHE A 254 -9.65 10.37 -32.09
N LEU A 255 -10.50 9.36 -32.32
CA LEU A 255 -10.92 8.97 -33.65
C LEU A 255 -12.46 9.00 -33.77
N PRO A 256 -12.99 9.32 -34.98
CA PRO A 256 -14.43 9.21 -35.26
C PRO A 256 -14.92 7.76 -35.13
N THR A 257 -16.23 7.58 -34.90
CA THR A 257 -16.87 6.28 -34.69
C THR A 257 -16.51 5.23 -35.75
N ALA A 258 -16.55 5.60 -37.04
CA ALA A 258 -16.29 4.68 -38.14
C ALA A 258 -14.86 4.11 -38.15
N GLN A 259 -13.89 4.86 -37.61
CA GLN A 259 -12.49 4.46 -37.53
C GLN A 259 -12.21 3.77 -36.20
N ALA A 260 -12.69 4.33 -35.09
CA ALA A 260 -12.44 3.81 -33.73
C ALA A 260 -12.97 2.37 -33.55
N GLY A 261 -14.14 2.06 -34.10
CA GLY A 261 -14.74 0.71 -34.02
C GLY A 261 -13.94 -0.38 -34.76
N ARG A 262 -12.96 -0.01 -35.59
CA ARG A 262 -12.09 -0.93 -36.32
C ARG A 262 -10.71 -1.08 -35.69
N VAL A 263 -10.37 -0.27 -34.67
CA VAL A 263 -9.07 -0.32 -33.99
C VAL A 263 -9.06 -1.51 -33.03
N ALA A 264 -8.20 -2.48 -33.28
CA ALA A 264 -7.96 -3.59 -32.37
C ALA A 264 -7.02 -3.18 -31.21
N ILE A 265 -7.24 -3.73 -30.02
CA ILE A 265 -6.25 -3.63 -28.94
C ILE A 265 -4.96 -4.34 -29.39
N GLY A 266 -3.82 -3.69 -29.21
CA GLY A 266 -2.52 -4.14 -29.72
C GLY A 266 -2.19 -3.65 -31.12
N ALA A 267 -3.10 -2.91 -31.81
CA ALA A 267 -2.83 -2.33 -33.11
C ALA A 267 -1.59 -1.44 -33.06
N GLU A 268 -0.78 -1.50 -34.13
CA GLU A 268 0.42 -0.70 -34.26
C GLU A 268 0.07 0.77 -34.50
N ILE A 269 0.70 1.63 -33.74
CA ILE A 269 0.53 3.08 -33.82
C ILE A 269 1.89 3.73 -34.01
N ARG A 270 1.93 4.76 -34.82
CA ARG A 270 3.09 5.62 -35.02
C ARG A 270 2.76 7.03 -34.59
N LEU A 271 3.54 7.55 -33.64
CA LEU A 271 3.35 8.89 -33.09
C LEU A 271 4.37 9.83 -33.71
N VAL A 272 3.90 10.97 -34.17
CA VAL A 272 4.73 12.06 -34.67
C VAL A 272 4.42 13.30 -33.85
N LEU A 273 5.41 13.79 -33.11
CA LEU A 273 5.26 14.95 -32.25
C LEU A 273 5.51 16.24 -33.06
N ASP A 274 4.73 17.29 -32.82
CA ASP A 274 4.88 18.58 -33.48
C ASP A 274 6.25 19.23 -33.20
N ALA A 275 6.79 18.97 -32.00
CA ALA A 275 8.11 19.46 -31.59
C ALA A 275 9.29 18.73 -32.27
N ALA A 276 9.08 17.55 -32.86
CA ALA A 276 10.12 16.72 -33.45
C ALA A 276 9.59 15.86 -34.61
N PRO A 277 9.10 16.48 -35.69
CA PRO A 277 8.39 15.78 -36.76
C PRO A 277 9.27 14.80 -37.56
N GLN A 278 10.59 14.89 -37.42
CA GLN A 278 11.55 13.99 -38.07
C GLN A 278 11.61 12.60 -37.44
N TYR A 279 11.10 12.44 -36.19
CA TYR A 279 11.11 11.18 -35.47
C TYR A 279 9.73 10.54 -35.44
N VAL A 280 9.69 9.23 -35.67
CA VAL A 280 8.50 8.42 -35.58
C VAL A 280 8.64 7.52 -34.34
N ILE A 281 7.74 7.67 -33.37
CA ILE A 281 7.75 6.91 -32.12
C ILE A 281 6.79 5.73 -32.26
N PRO A 282 7.29 4.48 -32.18
CA PRO A 282 6.42 3.31 -32.21
C PRO A 282 5.63 3.20 -30.90
N ALA A 283 4.35 2.90 -31.03
CA ALA A 283 3.42 2.71 -29.92
C ALA A 283 2.40 1.63 -30.26
N LYS A 284 1.65 1.18 -29.26
CA LYS A 284 0.56 0.20 -29.42
C LYS A 284 -0.71 0.71 -28.79
N ALA A 285 -1.85 0.40 -29.42
CA ALA A 285 -3.17 0.66 -28.84
C ALA A 285 -3.37 -0.23 -27.58
N THR A 286 -3.46 0.37 -26.43
CA THR A 286 -3.72 -0.36 -25.17
C THR A 286 -5.14 -0.17 -24.66
N PHE A 287 -5.82 0.87 -25.13
CA PHE A 287 -7.17 1.17 -24.70
C PHE A 287 -7.95 1.85 -25.83
N VAL A 288 -9.18 1.42 -26.04
CA VAL A 288 -10.19 2.05 -26.88
C VAL A 288 -11.42 2.26 -26.01
N ALA A 289 -11.91 3.49 -25.92
CA ALA A 289 -13.07 3.79 -25.08
C ALA A 289 -14.36 3.17 -25.65
N ASP A 290 -15.19 2.58 -24.81
CA ASP A 290 -16.49 2.04 -25.19
C ASP A 290 -17.58 3.11 -25.33
N VAL A 291 -17.31 4.31 -24.81
CA VAL A 291 -18.24 5.44 -24.81
C VAL A 291 -17.56 6.66 -25.46
N ALA A 292 -18.30 7.33 -26.35
CA ALA A 292 -17.82 8.57 -26.98
C ALA A 292 -17.67 9.68 -25.94
N GLN A 293 -16.57 10.44 -25.99
CA GLN A 293 -16.26 11.51 -25.03
C GLN A 293 -16.74 12.89 -25.47
N PHE A 294 -16.88 13.09 -26.77
CA PHE A 294 -17.43 14.33 -27.33
C PHE A 294 -18.77 14.01 -27.97
N THR A 295 -19.85 14.28 -27.24
CA THR A 295 -21.21 14.17 -27.76
C THR A 295 -21.83 15.56 -27.80
N PRO A 296 -22.48 15.97 -28.91
CA PRO A 296 -23.45 17.05 -28.88
C PRO A 296 -24.52 16.76 -27.80
N ARG A 297 -25.14 17.77 -27.24
CA ARG A 297 -26.14 17.59 -26.16
C ARG A 297 -27.31 16.69 -26.52
N THR A 298 -27.59 16.51 -27.82
CA THR A 298 -28.58 15.59 -28.39
C THR A 298 -28.01 14.98 -29.65
N VAL A 299 -27.98 13.64 -29.75
CA VAL A 299 -27.49 12.89 -30.92
C VAL A 299 -28.71 12.45 -31.72
N GLU A 300 -29.29 13.33 -32.48
CA GLU A 300 -30.55 13.09 -33.19
C GLU A 300 -30.36 12.84 -34.68
N THR A 301 -29.26 13.33 -35.29
CA THR A 301 -29.00 13.21 -36.72
C THR A 301 -27.86 12.25 -37.03
N GLU A 302 -27.82 11.71 -38.24
CA GLU A 302 -26.73 10.85 -38.72
C GLU A 302 -25.40 11.59 -38.80
N GLU A 303 -25.44 12.88 -39.15
CA GLU A 303 -24.24 13.74 -39.16
C GLU A 303 -23.66 13.99 -37.78
N GLU A 304 -24.50 14.12 -36.78
CA GLU A 304 -24.05 14.28 -35.37
C GLU A 304 -23.47 13.00 -34.81
N ARG A 305 -23.99 11.82 -35.18
CA ARG A 305 -23.39 10.53 -34.81
C ARG A 305 -22.01 10.32 -35.40
N GLN A 306 -21.76 10.81 -36.61
CA GLN A 306 -20.44 10.75 -37.23
C GLN A 306 -19.41 11.64 -36.55
N LYS A 307 -19.82 12.68 -35.82
CA LYS A 307 -18.94 13.58 -35.04
C LYS A 307 -18.57 13.02 -33.65
N LEU A 308 -19.13 11.87 -33.26
CA LEU A 308 -18.76 11.21 -32.01
C LEU A 308 -17.30 10.77 -32.07
N MET A 309 -16.52 11.17 -31.06
CA MET A 309 -15.11 10.86 -30.96
C MET A 309 -14.87 9.88 -29.83
N PHE A 310 -14.09 8.84 -30.10
CA PHE A 310 -13.69 7.82 -29.14
C PHE A 310 -12.23 8.02 -28.76
N ARG A 311 -11.98 8.00 -27.46
CA ARG A 311 -10.63 8.12 -26.91
C ARG A 311 -9.87 6.81 -27.09
N ILE A 312 -8.64 6.92 -27.59
CA ILE A 312 -7.71 5.81 -27.74
C ILE A 312 -6.42 6.18 -27.00
N LYS A 313 -5.82 5.20 -26.29
CA LYS A 313 -4.49 5.35 -25.72
C LYS A 313 -3.48 4.55 -26.51
N ALA A 314 -2.43 5.25 -26.94
CA ALA A 314 -1.25 4.68 -27.59
C ALA A 314 -0.10 4.62 -26.60
N GLN A 315 0.23 3.43 -26.10
CA GLN A 315 1.29 3.20 -25.15
C GLN A 315 2.64 3.12 -25.84
N ILE A 316 3.61 3.91 -25.37
CA ILE A 316 5.00 3.83 -25.80
C ILE A 316 5.69 2.71 -25.03
N SER A 317 6.60 1.99 -25.70
CA SER A 317 7.31 0.88 -25.05
C SER A 317 8.18 1.38 -23.88
N PRO A 318 8.13 0.74 -22.69
CA PRO A 318 8.96 1.13 -21.55
C PRO A 318 10.47 1.06 -21.82
N GLU A 319 10.91 0.19 -22.73
CA GLU A 319 12.30 0.07 -23.13
C GLU A 319 12.78 1.34 -23.84
N LEU A 320 11.98 1.84 -24.77
CA LEU A 320 12.24 3.09 -25.48
C LEU A 320 12.26 4.29 -24.52
N LEU A 321 11.29 4.34 -23.59
CA LEU A 321 11.21 5.41 -22.60
C LEU A 321 12.46 5.46 -21.70
N ARG A 322 12.96 4.30 -21.25
CA ARG A 322 14.19 4.24 -20.44
C ARG A 322 15.41 4.71 -21.21
N LYS A 323 15.49 4.38 -22.49
CA LYS A 323 16.63 4.79 -23.37
C LYS A 323 16.70 6.30 -23.54
N TYR A 324 15.55 6.97 -23.62
CA TYR A 324 15.43 8.40 -23.88
C TYR A 324 14.83 9.21 -22.71
N ILE A 325 14.91 8.68 -21.49
CA ILE A 325 14.18 9.23 -20.32
C ILE A 325 14.42 10.72 -20.06
N GLN A 326 15.64 11.22 -20.34
CA GLN A 326 15.96 12.64 -20.16
C GLN A 326 15.29 13.55 -21.21
N GLN A 327 14.90 12.99 -22.35
CA GLN A 327 14.28 13.72 -23.46
C GLN A 327 12.76 13.65 -23.43
N VAL A 328 12.21 12.70 -22.68
CA VAL A 328 10.76 12.52 -22.54
C VAL A 328 10.15 13.73 -21.84
N LYS A 329 9.20 14.36 -22.53
CA LYS A 329 8.40 15.47 -21.99
C LYS A 329 6.92 15.15 -22.18
N THR A 330 6.15 15.37 -21.14
CA THR A 330 4.69 15.28 -21.17
C THR A 330 4.06 16.57 -21.65
N GLY A 331 2.81 16.51 -22.09
CA GLY A 331 2.07 17.68 -22.55
C GLY A 331 2.32 18.05 -24.02
N LEU A 332 3.28 17.42 -24.71
CA LEU A 332 3.57 17.73 -26.11
C LEU A 332 2.42 17.26 -27.02
N PRO A 333 1.92 18.13 -27.92
CA PRO A 333 0.96 17.77 -28.95
C PRO A 333 1.63 16.98 -30.08
N GLY A 334 0.82 16.21 -30.78
CA GLY A 334 1.27 15.46 -31.96
C GLY A 334 0.12 14.70 -32.61
N VAL A 335 0.45 13.95 -33.64
CA VAL A 335 -0.48 13.13 -34.41
C VAL A 335 -0.17 11.66 -34.19
N ALA A 336 -1.20 10.91 -33.83
CA ALA A 336 -1.15 9.46 -33.78
C ALA A 336 -1.70 8.89 -35.10
N TYR A 337 -0.91 8.03 -35.74
CA TYR A 337 -1.32 7.27 -36.92
C TYR A 337 -1.52 5.83 -36.48
N VAL A 338 -2.74 5.29 -36.64
CA VAL A 338 -3.07 3.92 -36.28
C VAL A 338 -3.32 3.07 -37.51
N ARG A 339 -2.75 1.88 -37.55
CA ARG A 339 -2.99 0.89 -38.58
C ARG A 339 -4.21 0.05 -38.22
N ILE A 340 -5.32 0.33 -38.91
CA ILE A 340 -6.60 -0.36 -38.71
C ILE A 340 -6.62 -1.70 -39.48
N ASP A 341 -6.01 -1.69 -40.67
CA ASP A 341 -5.87 -2.85 -41.56
C ASP A 341 -4.40 -3.33 -41.52
N PRO A 342 -4.13 -4.55 -41.02
CA PRO A 342 -2.77 -5.08 -40.94
C PRO A 342 -2.06 -5.21 -42.29
N ASP A 343 -2.78 -5.37 -43.39
CA ASP A 343 -2.23 -5.59 -44.71
C ASP A 343 -1.77 -4.28 -45.40
N VAL A 344 -2.11 -3.12 -44.84
CA VAL A 344 -1.72 -1.83 -45.38
C VAL A 344 -0.30 -1.44 -44.93
N GLU A 345 0.56 -1.14 -45.89
CA GLU A 345 1.91 -0.63 -45.61
C GLU A 345 1.89 0.81 -45.11
N TRP A 346 2.84 1.14 -44.26
CA TRP A 346 3.01 2.50 -43.78
C TRP A 346 3.53 3.40 -44.91
N PRO A 347 3.00 4.62 -45.08
CA PRO A 347 3.55 5.64 -46.00
C PRO A 347 5.02 5.91 -45.70
N ALA A 348 5.80 6.25 -46.72
CA ALA A 348 7.24 6.52 -46.61
C ALA A 348 7.55 7.59 -45.53
N ALA A 349 6.70 8.59 -45.35
CA ALA A 349 6.84 9.63 -44.32
C ALA A 349 6.75 9.05 -42.88
N LEU A 350 6.02 7.96 -42.67
CA LEU A 350 5.87 7.29 -41.40
C LEU A 350 6.84 6.11 -41.22
N GLN A 351 7.60 5.74 -42.27
CA GLN A 351 8.69 4.76 -42.20
C GLN A 351 10.03 5.40 -41.81
N GLY A 352 10.08 6.72 -41.60
CA GLY A 352 11.26 7.51 -41.29
C GLY A 352 12.02 7.03 -40.01
N THR A 353 12.90 7.86 -39.45
CA THR A 353 13.76 7.43 -38.30
C THR A 353 12.91 6.93 -37.14
N LEU A 354 12.61 5.61 -37.15
CA LEU A 354 11.99 4.94 -36.02
C LEU A 354 12.97 5.01 -34.84
N LEU A 355 12.53 5.59 -33.74
CA LEU A 355 13.28 5.52 -32.49
C LEU A 355 13.24 4.05 -32.02
N GLN A 356 14.41 3.41 -31.97
CA GLN A 356 14.63 2.02 -31.53
C GLN A 356 15.36 1.97 -30.18
#